data_edaa17dee33c2b6e1bc61ca963d1234b
#
_entry.id   edaa17dee33c2b6e1bc61ca963d1234b
#
_cell.length_a   1.000
_cell.length_b   1.000
_cell.length_c   1.000
_cell.angle_alpha   90.00
_cell.angle_beta   90.00
_cell.angle_gamma   90.00
#
_symmetry.space_group_name_H-M   'P 1'
#
loop_
_entity.id
_entity.type
_entity.pdbx_description
1 polymer ?
#
loop_
_entity_poly.entity_id
_entity_poly.type
_entity_poly.pdbx_seq_one_letter_code
_entity_poly.pdbx_strand_id
1 'polypeptide(L)'
;ILLNKKFLSLLINNDELSQIGDNDSGRIFYFAFEEEKPLKLSWLIKMIESLEINEKLIISDHIFEVSEEIPILKDYKHVKHPEIKVFSKDYEAYAYPEFGIFIWRNESEYLSIRCGPVGQNGVGGHSHYDQLSIECFTNNKWIARDPGTGTYTDDITIRNKFKSLEYHWGPNINIKFKKEDEFDCFKLNNMSDGNVLTFNKESFLGVAEFNGNKIYRKMELNDGVLSIEDFSKLQNLQQYDSWGEKTGGVKRQFSEGYKRFS
;
A
#
# COMPACT_ATOMS: atom_id res chain seq x y z
N ILE A 1 21.82 -7.91 -5.60
CA ILE A 1 20.67 -6.99 -5.40
C ILE A 1 21.19 -5.89 -4.49
N LEU A 2 21.48 -4.72 -5.06
CA LEU A 2 21.86 -3.55 -4.29
C LEU A 2 20.59 -3.05 -3.57
N LEU A 3 20.57 -3.18 -2.26
CA LEU A 3 19.51 -2.62 -1.45
C LEU A 3 19.60 -1.09 -1.55
N ASN A 4 18.59 -0.46 -2.11
CA ASN A 4 18.55 0.98 -2.15
C ASN A 4 18.24 1.53 -0.75
N LYS A 5 19.29 1.93 -0.02
CA LYS A 5 19.20 2.47 1.33
C LYS A 5 18.16 3.60 1.45
N LYS A 6 18.13 4.50 0.46
CA LYS A 6 17.18 5.60 0.49
C LYS A 6 15.74 5.09 0.34
N PHE A 7 15.49 4.16 -0.58
CA PHE A 7 14.16 3.56 -0.71
C PHE A 7 13.69 2.90 0.59
N LEU A 8 14.54 2.09 1.22
CA LEU A 8 14.21 1.48 2.51
C LEU A 8 13.95 2.53 3.59
N SER A 9 14.77 3.59 3.66
CA SER A 9 14.57 4.66 4.66
C SER A 9 13.25 5.41 4.45
N LEU A 10 12.76 5.50 3.20
CA LEU A 10 11.47 6.09 2.90
C LEU A 10 10.28 5.26 3.39
N LEU A 11 10.45 3.95 3.54
CA LEU A 11 9.39 3.04 3.99
C LEU A 11 9.36 2.85 5.51
N ILE A 12 10.34 3.36 6.25
CA ILE A 12 10.41 3.19 7.71
C ILE A 12 9.76 4.38 8.41
N ASN A 13 8.80 4.10 9.28
CA ASN A 13 8.07 5.05 10.07
C ASN A 13 8.09 4.61 11.53
N ASN A 14 8.65 5.45 12.42
CA ASN A 14 8.82 5.13 13.84
C ASN A 14 9.42 3.71 14.06
N ASP A 15 10.50 3.42 13.32
CA ASP A 15 11.21 2.12 13.35
C ASP A 15 10.41 0.91 12.81
N GLU A 16 9.24 1.13 12.23
CA GLU A 16 8.43 0.11 11.59
C GLU A 16 8.41 0.25 10.07
N LEU A 17 8.44 -0.86 9.35
CA LEU A 17 8.40 -0.90 7.90
C LEU A 17 6.96 -0.87 7.38
N SER A 18 6.70 -0.06 6.36
CA SER A 18 5.52 -0.19 5.51
C SER A 18 5.48 -1.57 4.85
N GLN A 19 4.30 -2.15 4.71
CA GLN A 19 4.12 -3.49 4.16
C GLN A 19 3.44 -3.45 2.79
N ILE A 20 3.81 -4.41 1.94
CA ILE A 20 3.17 -4.66 0.65
C ILE A 20 3.15 -6.16 0.44
N GLY A 21 1.96 -6.77 0.37
CA GLY A 21 1.82 -8.21 0.24
C GLY A 21 2.32 -8.98 1.46
N ASP A 22 2.82 -10.20 1.22
CA ASP A 22 3.26 -11.09 2.28
C ASP A 22 4.57 -10.67 2.94
N ASN A 23 4.57 -10.72 4.27
CA ASN A 23 5.75 -10.57 5.10
C ASN A 23 5.83 -11.73 6.09
N ASP A 24 6.73 -12.66 5.85
CA ASP A 24 7.00 -13.82 6.71
C ASP A 24 8.24 -13.65 7.61
N SER A 25 8.75 -12.45 7.68
CA SER A 25 10.03 -12.07 8.31
C SER A 25 11.29 -12.61 7.64
N GLY A 26 11.26 -13.76 6.95
CA GLY A 26 12.35 -14.33 6.16
C GLY A 26 13.71 -14.42 6.86
N ARG A 27 13.76 -14.25 8.17
CA ARG A 27 15.00 -14.19 8.94
C ARG A 27 15.55 -15.61 9.16
N ILE A 28 16.65 -15.90 8.50
CA ILE A 28 17.42 -17.15 8.72
C ILE A 28 18.32 -17.02 9.95
N PHE A 29 18.78 -15.79 10.27
CA PHE A 29 19.64 -15.52 11.42
C PHE A 29 18.98 -14.55 12.38
N TYR A 30 18.95 -14.91 13.65
CA TYR A 30 18.56 -14.04 14.76
C TYR A 30 19.83 -13.53 15.45
N PHE A 31 20.05 -12.23 15.41
CA PHE A 31 21.05 -11.62 16.28
C PHE A 31 20.45 -11.52 17.68
N ALA A 32 21.02 -12.21 18.63
CA ALA A 32 20.46 -12.57 19.95
C ALA A 32 20.12 -11.41 20.92
N PHE A 33 20.09 -10.15 20.46
CA PHE A 33 20.03 -8.99 21.36
C PHE A 33 18.76 -8.16 21.24
N GLU A 34 17.82 -8.47 20.37
CA GLU A 34 16.57 -7.71 20.24
C GLU A 34 15.35 -8.62 20.31
N GLU A 35 14.31 -8.16 21.00
CA GLU A 35 12.98 -8.75 20.89
C GLU A 35 12.59 -8.85 19.41
N GLU A 36 12.10 -10.02 19.02
CA GLU A 36 11.72 -10.31 17.64
C GLU A 36 10.54 -9.42 17.20
N LYS A 37 10.84 -8.27 16.66
CA LYS A 37 9.85 -7.43 15.97
C LYS A 37 10.18 -7.45 14.48
N PRO A 38 9.50 -8.28 13.68
CA PRO A 38 9.83 -8.51 12.26
C PRO A 38 9.92 -7.25 11.41
N LEU A 39 9.13 -6.23 11.76
CA LEU A 39 9.05 -4.97 11.02
C LEU A 39 10.07 -3.93 11.44
N LYS A 40 10.80 -4.14 12.54
CA LYS A 40 11.84 -3.23 12.98
C LYS A 40 13.14 -3.46 12.22
N LEU A 41 13.42 -2.61 11.25
CA LEU A 41 14.56 -2.71 10.34
C LEU A 41 15.64 -1.64 10.53
N SER A 42 15.55 -0.80 11.54
CA SER A 42 16.57 0.22 11.83
C SER A 42 17.99 -0.36 11.97
N TRP A 43 18.12 -1.57 12.48
CA TRP A 43 19.39 -2.29 12.54
C TRP A 43 19.97 -2.59 11.15
N LEU A 44 19.12 -2.90 10.14
CA LEU A 44 19.55 -3.16 8.78
C LEU A 44 20.11 -1.89 8.13
N ILE A 45 19.46 -0.76 8.34
CA ILE A 45 19.94 0.53 7.85
C ILE A 45 21.30 0.86 8.44
N LYS A 46 21.47 0.71 9.77
CA LYS A 46 22.75 0.92 10.46
C LYS A 46 23.84 0.00 9.92
N MET A 47 23.50 -1.27 9.64
CA MET A 47 24.42 -2.23 9.05
C MET A 47 24.85 -1.80 7.64
N ILE A 48 23.92 -1.37 6.79
CA ILE A 48 24.21 -0.87 5.45
C ILE A 48 25.06 0.40 5.51
N GLU A 49 24.80 1.28 6.48
CA GLU A 49 25.62 2.48 6.73
C GLU A 49 27.08 2.14 7.06
N SER A 50 27.28 1.09 7.86
CA SER A 50 28.61 0.65 8.24
C SER A 50 29.43 0.02 7.10
N LEU A 51 28.77 -0.38 6.02
CA LEU A 51 29.41 -0.98 4.85
C LEU A 51 29.95 0.05 3.84
N GLU A 52 29.87 1.34 4.13
CA GLU A 52 30.35 2.44 3.25
C GLU A 52 29.97 2.27 1.77
N ILE A 53 28.77 1.79 1.50
CA ILE A 53 28.28 1.62 0.12
C ILE A 53 27.99 3.00 -0.44
N ASN A 54 28.91 3.52 -1.24
CA ASN A 54 28.77 4.78 -1.97
C ASN A 54 27.89 4.56 -3.20
N GLU A 55 26.58 4.67 -3.03
CA GLU A 55 25.65 4.68 -4.15
C GLU A 55 25.33 6.12 -4.58
N LYS A 56 25.60 6.42 -5.86
CA LYS A 56 24.91 7.53 -6.53
C LYS A 56 23.46 7.11 -6.76
N LEU A 57 22.59 7.51 -5.86
CA LEU A 57 21.18 7.29 -6.00
C LEU A 57 20.65 8.18 -7.14
N ILE A 58 20.17 7.59 -8.19
CA ILE A 58 19.34 8.29 -9.18
C ILE A 58 17.96 8.41 -8.53
N ILE A 59 17.71 9.54 -7.88
CA ILE A 59 16.35 9.91 -7.47
C ILE A 59 15.66 10.36 -8.74
N SER A 60 14.66 9.64 -9.15
CA SER A 60 13.76 10.12 -10.18
C SER A 60 12.91 11.23 -9.56
N ASP A 61 13.32 12.48 -9.72
CA ASP A 61 12.48 13.66 -9.46
C ASP A 61 11.38 13.78 -10.52
N HIS A 62 11.02 12.66 -11.17
CA HIS A 62 10.08 12.68 -12.26
C HIS A 62 8.67 12.84 -11.76
N ILE A 63 8.11 14.00 -12.07
CA ILE A 63 6.66 14.17 -12.22
C ILE A 63 6.23 13.14 -13.28
N PHE A 64 5.47 12.14 -12.87
CA PHE A 64 4.90 11.18 -13.79
C PHE A 64 3.63 11.81 -14.38
N GLU A 65 3.74 12.37 -15.57
CA GLU A 65 2.60 12.60 -16.43
C GLU A 65 2.57 11.47 -17.45
N VAL A 66 1.69 10.53 -17.27
CA VAL A 66 1.41 9.55 -18.31
C VAL A 66 0.52 10.21 -19.34
N SER A 67 0.91 10.15 -20.60
CA SER A 67 0.21 10.77 -21.74
C SER A 67 -1.09 10.04 -22.14
N GLU A 68 -1.66 9.22 -21.28
CA GLU A 68 -2.97 8.63 -21.52
C GLU A 68 -4.07 9.66 -21.23
N GLU A 69 -5.05 9.77 -22.13
CA GLU A 69 -6.21 10.61 -21.91
C GLU A 69 -6.89 10.25 -20.60
N ILE A 70 -6.95 11.19 -19.67
CA ILE A 70 -7.70 11.02 -18.43
C ILE A 70 -9.17 10.80 -18.82
N PRO A 71 -9.74 9.65 -18.49
CA PRO A 71 -11.11 9.36 -18.93
C PRO A 71 -12.08 10.35 -18.30
N ILE A 72 -13.13 10.72 -19.06
CA ILE A 72 -14.21 11.52 -18.55
C ILE A 72 -15.02 10.66 -17.59
N LEU A 73 -14.87 10.89 -16.28
CA LEU A 73 -15.49 10.08 -15.22
C LEU A 73 -16.95 10.50 -14.90
N LYS A 74 -17.61 11.31 -15.75
CA LYS A 74 -18.97 11.85 -15.50
C LYS A 74 -20.04 10.77 -15.28
N ASP A 75 -19.87 9.60 -15.94
CA ASP A 75 -20.84 8.50 -15.88
C ASP A 75 -20.47 7.44 -14.83
N TYR A 76 -19.46 7.73 -14.01
CA TYR A 76 -19.02 6.83 -12.96
C TYR A 76 -19.71 7.19 -11.63
N LYS A 77 -20.03 6.18 -10.83
CA LYS A 77 -20.35 6.40 -9.43
C LYS A 77 -19.11 7.00 -8.76
N HIS A 78 -19.32 8.06 -8.05
CA HIS A 78 -18.30 8.82 -7.35
C HIS A 78 -18.53 8.75 -5.84
N VAL A 79 -17.46 8.54 -5.10
CA VAL A 79 -17.46 8.52 -3.64
C VAL A 79 -16.27 9.32 -3.15
N LYS A 80 -16.52 10.28 -2.27
CA LYS A 80 -15.49 11.05 -1.56
C LYS A 80 -15.36 10.50 -0.14
N HIS A 81 -14.12 10.17 0.26
CA HIS A 81 -13.82 9.68 1.60
C HIS A 81 -13.59 10.82 2.60
N PRO A 82 -13.65 10.56 3.93
CA PRO A 82 -13.26 11.56 4.92
C PRO A 82 -11.84 12.07 4.69
N GLU A 83 -11.64 13.35 4.86
CA GLU A 83 -10.32 13.97 4.71
C GLU A 83 -9.39 13.60 5.86
N ILE A 84 -8.08 13.56 5.59
CA ILE A 84 -7.04 13.28 6.58
C ILE A 84 -6.06 14.45 6.61
N LYS A 85 -5.83 15.06 7.76
CA LYS A 85 -4.66 15.93 7.95
C LYS A 85 -3.43 15.04 8.08
N VAL A 86 -2.65 14.93 6.99
CA VAL A 86 -1.45 14.08 6.94
C VAL A 86 -0.23 14.89 7.34
N PHE A 87 0.02 16.01 6.67
CA PHE A 87 1.25 16.77 6.82
C PHE A 87 1.02 18.07 7.59
N SER A 88 1.86 18.29 8.59
CA SER A 88 1.91 19.55 9.38
C SER A 88 2.98 20.52 8.88
N LYS A 89 3.92 20.02 8.05
CA LYS A 89 5.06 20.73 7.48
C LYS A 89 5.23 20.35 6.01
N ASP A 90 6.20 20.97 5.35
CA ASP A 90 6.61 20.62 4.00
C ASP A 90 6.96 19.13 3.89
N TYR A 91 6.69 18.56 2.74
CA TYR A 91 6.92 17.15 2.41
C TYR A 91 7.48 17.03 1.00
N GLU A 92 8.11 15.90 0.71
CA GLU A 92 8.61 15.53 -0.60
C GLU A 92 7.82 14.35 -1.18
N ALA A 93 7.80 14.25 -2.52
CA ALA A 93 7.15 13.17 -3.24
C ALA A 93 8.19 12.28 -3.93
N TYR A 94 7.99 10.96 -3.89
CA TYR A 94 8.89 9.96 -4.45
C TYR A 94 8.09 8.92 -5.22
N ALA A 95 8.51 8.60 -6.45
CA ALA A 95 7.88 7.60 -7.31
C ALA A 95 8.78 6.41 -7.55
N TYR A 96 8.25 5.20 -7.36
CA TYR A 96 8.90 3.93 -7.68
C TYR A 96 7.96 3.08 -8.55
N PRO A 97 7.74 3.46 -9.81
CA PRO A 97 6.72 2.84 -10.67
C PRO A 97 7.00 1.36 -10.95
N GLU A 98 8.27 0.97 -11.10
CA GLU A 98 8.67 -0.44 -11.31
C GLU A 98 8.31 -1.33 -10.10
N PHE A 99 8.25 -0.76 -8.92
CA PHE A 99 7.80 -1.41 -7.69
C PHE A 99 6.31 -1.16 -7.44
N GLY A 100 5.74 -0.13 -8.05
CA GLY A 100 4.35 0.27 -7.92
C GLY A 100 4.02 0.93 -6.60
N ILE A 101 4.93 1.74 -6.06
CA ILE A 101 4.68 2.53 -4.85
C ILE A 101 5.01 4.00 -5.08
N PHE A 102 4.14 4.86 -4.59
CA PHE A 102 4.24 6.31 -4.68
C PHE A 102 4.12 6.87 -3.27
N ILE A 103 5.06 7.74 -2.87
CA ILE A 103 5.25 8.13 -1.48
C ILE A 103 5.28 9.65 -1.39
N TRP A 104 4.61 10.19 -0.40
CA TRP A 104 4.80 11.55 0.11
C TRP A 104 5.26 11.43 1.56
N ARG A 105 6.31 12.15 1.92
CA ARG A 105 6.76 12.13 3.30
C ARG A 105 7.61 13.33 3.68
N ASN A 106 7.68 13.58 4.98
CA ASN A 106 8.70 14.35 5.64
C ASN A 106 9.39 13.49 6.73
N GLU A 107 10.05 14.10 7.69
CA GLU A 107 10.77 13.39 8.75
C GLU A 107 9.85 12.58 9.68
N SER A 108 8.61 13.02 9.90
CA SER A 108 7.70 12.49 10.91
C SER A 108 6.38 11.96 10.37
N GLU A 109 6.07 12.26 9.11
CA GLU A 109 4.76 11.98 8.50
C GLU A 109 4.96 11.27 7.15
N TYR A 110 4.10 10.32 6.87
CA TYR A 110 4.20 9.43 5.71
C TYR A 110 2.83 9.13 5.12
N LEU A 111 2.78 9.15 3.80
CA LEU A 111 1.66 8.68 3.01
C LEU A 111 2.20 7.90 1.82
N SER A 112 1.65 6.76 1.53
CA SER A 112 1.93 6.04 0.30
C SER A 112 0.67 5.52 -0.35
N ILE A 113 0.77 5.19 -1.64
CA ILE A 113 -0.23 4.46 -2.38
C ILE A 113 0.44 3.36 -3.20
N ARG A 114 -0.17 2.18 -3.18
CA ARG A 114 0.19 1.03 -4.00
C ARG A 114 -0.53 1.12 -5.34
N CYS A 115 0.21 1.22 -6.45
CA CYS A 115 -0.35 1.19 -7.81
C CYS A 115 0.74 0.77 -8.81
N GLY A 116 0.68 -0.46 -9.30
CA GLY A 116 1.72 -0.95 -10.22
C GLY A 116 1.66 -2.46 -10.46
N PRO A 117 2.78 -3.10 -10.83
CA PRO A 117 2.79 -4.50 -11.20
C PRO A 117 2.26 -5.42 -10.10
N VAL A 118 1.45 -6.40 -10.45
CA VAL A 118 1.00 -7.45 -9.52
C VAL A 118 2.17 -8.31 -9.03
N GLY A 119 3.24 -8.36 -9.82
CA GLY A 119 4.42 -9.15 -9.51
C GLY A 119 4.39 -10.56 -10.11
N GLN A 120 5.56 -11.22 -10.13
CA GLN A 120 5.76 -12.57 -10.67
C GLN A 120 5.12 -12.77 -12.07
N ASN A 121 5.31 -11.81 -12.97
CA ASN A 121 4.73 -11.82 -14.33
C ASN A 121 3.18 -11.94 -14.33
N GLY A 122 2.52 -11.27 -13.40
CA GLY A 122 1.05 -11.25 -13.28
C GLY A 122 0.45 -12.41 -12.49
N VAL A 123 1.26 -13.35 -11.98
CA VAL A 123 0.75 -14.45 -11.13
C VAL A 123 0.39 -13.96 -9.72
N GLY A 124 1.12 -12.99 -9.22
CA GLY A 124 0.85 -12.39 -7.92
C GLY A 124 1.06 -13.33 -6.74
N GLY A 125 2.10 -14.19 -6.75
CA GLY A 125 2.32 -15.30 -5.80
C GLY A 125 2.55 -14.79 -4.44
N HIS A 126 2.67 -13.82 -3.88
CA HIS A 126 2.72 -13.28 -2.51
C HIS A 126 2.07 -11.90 -2.42
N SER A 127 1.34 -11.51 -3.47
CA SER A 127 0.64 -10.24 -3.51
C SER A 127 -0.74 -10.34 -2.85
N HIS A 128 -1.27 -9.20 -2.45
CA HIS A 128 -2.61 -9.05 -1.92
C HIS A 128 -3.50 -8.27 -2.90
N TYR A 129 -4.79 -8.18 -2.63
CA TYR A 129 -5.71 -7.29 -3.35
C TYR A 129 -5.56 -5.86 -2.85
N ASP A 130 -4.34 -5.31 -2.97
CA ASP A 130 -3.86 -4.07 -2.37
C ASP A 130 -3.72 -2.90 -3.37
N GLN A 131 -4.06 -3.11 -4.65
CA GLN A 131 -4.00 -2.03 -5.63
C GLN A 131 -4.85 -0.84 -5.20
N LEU A 132 -4.31 0.36 -5.37
CA LEU A 132 -4.91 1.63 -4.93
C LEU A 132 -5.07 1.75 -3.39
N SER A 133 -4.46 0.86 -2.62
CA SER A 133 -4.44 0.97 -1.15
C SER A 133 -3.43 2.01 -0.70
N ILE A 134 -3.78 2.70 0.39
CA ILE A 134 -2.90 3.67 1.04
C ILE A 134 -2.35 3.13 2.36
N GLU A 135 -1.17 3.60 2.72
CA GLU A 135 -0.69 3.63 4.10
C GLU A 135 -0.48 5.09 4.53
N CYS A 136 -0.87 5.42 5.73
CA CYS A 136 -0.77 6.78 6.27
C CYS A 136 -0.31 6.75 7.73
N PHE A 137 0.85 7.37 7.99
CA PHE A 137 1.38 7.57 9.34
C PHE A 137 1.50 9.06 9.62
N THR A 138 0.79 9.54 10.62
CA THR A 138 0.78 10.94 11.05
C THR A 138 0.47 11.04 12.54
N ASN A 139 0.91 12.11 13.19
CA ASN A 139 0.76 12.29 14.64
C ASN A 139 1.27 11.08 15.45
N ASN A 140 2.39 10.51 15.01
CA ASN A 140 3.04 9.35 15.63
C ASN A 140 2.17 8.07 15.71
N LYS A 141 1.24 7.90 14.78
CA LYS A 141 0.36 6.71 14.69
C LYS A 141 -0.01 6.38 13.24
N TRP A 142 -0.28 5.13 13.00
CA TRP A 142 -0.89 4.67 11.76
C TRP A 142 -2.38 5.04 11.73
N ILE A 143 -2.79 5.75 10.70
CA ILE A 143 -4.19 6.05 10.39
C ILE A 143 -4.75 5.02 9.40
N ALA A 144 -3.93 4.65 8.42
CA ALA A 144 -4.18 3.56 7.49
C ALA A 144 -2.90 2.72 7.38
N ARG A 145 -3.04 1.41 7.39
CA ARG A 145 -1.91 0.49 7.35
C ARG A 145 -2.28 -0.78 6.60
N ASP A 146 -1.32 -1.35 5.86
CA ASP A 146 -1.47 -2.70 5.31
C ASP A 146 -1.66 -3.72 6.45
N PRO A 147 -2.58 -4.67 6.32
CA PRO A 147 -2.88 -5.62 7.41
C PRO A 147 -1.75 -6.64 7.64
N GLY A 148 -0.81 -6.77 6.73
CA GLY A 148 0.25 -7.79 6.77
C GLY A 148 -0.22 -9.18 6.31
N THR A 149 0.56 -10.19 6.61
CA THR A 149 0.41 -11.55 6.04
C THR A 149 -0.72 -12.36 6.67
N GLY A 150 -0.91 -12.25 8.00
CA GLY A 150 -1.78 -13.16 8.73
C GLY A 150 -1.19 -14.55 8.86
N THR A 151 -1.58 -15.45 7.98
CA THR A 151 -1.10 -16.83 7.92
C THR A 151 -1.02 -17.31 6.46
N TYR A 152 -0.51 -18.51 6.21
CA TYR A 152 -0.46 -19.14 4.89
C TYR A 152 -1.44 -20.31 4.78
N THR A 153 -0.91 -21.51 4.52
CA THR A 153 -1.69 -22.72 4.17
C THR A 153 -2.39 -23.38 5.34
N ASP A 154 -2.01 -23.09 6.56
CA ASP A 154 -2.57 -23.73 7.73
C ASP A 154 -3.93 -23.14 8.17
N ASP A 155 -4.26 -21.93 7.75
CA ASP A 155 -5.60 -21.37 7.86
C ASP A 155 -5.94 -20.51 6.65
N ILE A 156 -6.56 -21.14 5.65
CA ILE A 156 -6.94 -20.48 4.39
C ILE A 156 -7.96 -19.36 4.62
N THR A 157 -8.79 -19.45 5.64
CA THR A 157 -9.80 -18.43 5.96
C THR A 157 -9.13 -17.15 6.45
N ILE A 158 -8.19 -17.28 7.37
CA ILE A 158 -7.39 -16.14 7.86
C ILE A 158 -6.54 -15.59 6.71
N ARG A 159 -5.90 -16.47 5.93
CA ARG A 159 -5.09 -16.05 4.77
C ARG A 159 -5.91 -15.21 3.80
N ASN A 160 -7.06 -15.68 3.37
CA ASN A 160 -7.92 -14.97 2.41
C ASN A 160 -8.45 -13.65 2.98
N LYS A 161 -8.69 -13.58 4.28
CA LYS A 161 -9.09 -12.37 4.96
C LYS A 161 -8.01 -11.29 4.88
N PHE A 162 -6.75 -11.63 5.23
CA PHE A 162 -5.63 -10.71 5.18
C PHE A 162 -5.26 -10.30 3.75
N LYS A 163 -5.40 -11.21 2.78
CA LYS A 163 -5.18 -10.95 1.35
C LYS A 163 -6.28 -10.10 0.72
N SER A 164 -7.46 -10.00 1.32
CA SER A 164 -8.66 -9.43 0.71
C SER A 164 -8.60 -7.91 0.57
N LEU A 165 -9.32 -7.38 -0.43
CA LEU A 165 -9.51 -5.95 -0.65
C LEU A 165 -10.13 -5.24 0.58
N GLU A 166 -11.04 -5.90 1.29
CA GLU A 166 -11.69 -5.38 2.50
C GLU A 166 -10.72 -5.06 3.64
N TYR A 167 -9.60 -5.79 3.72
CA TYR A 167 -8.60 -5.62 4.77
C TYR A 167 -7.60 -4.51 4.47
N HIS A 168 -7.53 -4.08 3.20
CA HIS A 168 -6.67 -3.00 2.76
C HIS A 168 -7.41 -1.66 2.71
N TRP A 169 -6.68 -0.56 2.73
CA TRP A 169 -7.22 0.80 2.61
C TRP A 169 -7.31 1.25 1.14
N GLY A 170 -7.74 0.32 0.28
CA GLY A 170 -8.03 0.52 -1.13
C GLY A 170 -9.45 1.06 -1.36
N PRO A 171 -9.97 0.98 -2.58
CA PRO A 171 -11.36 1.34 -2.87
C PRO A 171 -12.33 0.48 -2.05
N ASN A 172 -13.26 1.13 -1.34
CA ASN A 172 -14.24 0.43 -0.51
C ASN A 172 -15.38 -0.11 -1.36
N ILE A 173 -15.19 -1.31 -1.87
CA ILE A 173 -16.11 -1.96 -2.80
C ILE A 173 -16.23 -3.45 -2.51
N ASN A 174 -17.45 -3.96 -2.47
CA ASN A 174 -17.69 -5.39 -2.30
C ASN A 174 -17.65 -6.08 -3.67
N ILE A 175 -16.51 -6.67 -3.99
CA ILE A 175 -16.32 -7.49 -5.19
C ILE A 175 -16.28 -8.95 -4.78
N LYS A 176 -17.20 -9.75 -5.31
CA LYS A 176 -17.14 -11.20 -5.14
C LYS A 176 -16.10 -11.77 -6.10
N PHE A 177 -15.04 -12.30 -5.57
CA PHE A 177 -14.09 -13.11 -6.33
C PHE A 177 -14.64 -14.50 -6.55
N LYS A 178 -14.15 -15.21 -7.56
CA LYS A 178 -14.59 -16.58 -7.84
C LYS A 178 -14.14 -17.51 -6.70
N LYS A 179 -14.94 -18.54 -6.42
CA LYS A 179 -14.60 -19.55 -5.38
C LYS A 179 -13.24 -20.21 -5.58
N GLU A 180 -12.78 -20.31 -6.81
CA GLU A 180 -11.47 -20.87 -7.17
C GLU A 180 -10.32 -20.02 -6.59
N ASP A 181 -10.53 -18.72 -6.39
CA ASP A 181 -9.54 -17.81 -5.80
C ASP A 181 -9.44 -17.96 -4.28
N GLU A 182 -10.47 -18.52 -3.63
CA GLU A 182 -10.51 -18.74 -2.18
C GLU A 182 -9.59 -19.89 -1.74
N PHE A 183 -9.20 -20.78 -2.66
CA PHE A 183 -8.38 -21.96 -2.35
C PHE A 183 -6.90 -21.80 -2.72
N ASP A 184 -6.55 -20.76 -3.46
CA ASP A 184 -5.17 -20.51 -3.85
C ASP A 184 -4.51 -19.48 -2.92
N CYS A 185 -3.69 -19.99 -2.00
CA CYS A 185 -2.97 -19.14 -1.02
C CYS A 185 -2.04 -18.12 -1.67
N PHE A 186 -1.47 -18.46 -2.84
CA PHE A 186 -0.33 -17.76 -3.42
C PHE A 186 -0.58 -17.26 -4.84
N LYS A 187 -1.85 -17.03 -5.20
CA LYS A 187 -2.20 -16.53 -6.51
C LYS A 187 -3.31 -15.49 -6.43
N LEU A 188 -3.24 -14.48 -7.30
CA LEU A 188 -4.29 -13.50 -7.51
C LEU A 188 -4.84 -13.67 -8.92
N ASN A 189 -6.04 -14.21 -9.03
CA ASN A 189 -6.58 -14.59 -10.34
C ASN A 189 -7.38 -13.51 -11.06
N ASN A 190 -7.77 -12.43 -10.42
CA ASN A 190 -8.68 -11.44 -11.00
C ASN A 190 -8.32 -10.01 -10.63
N MET A 191 -7.02 -9.73 -10.53
CA MET A 191 -6.50 -8.39 -10.34
C MET A 191 -5.53 -8.06 -11.47
N SER A 192 -5.68 -6.90 -12.10
CA SER A 192 -4.72 -6.37 -13.05
C SER A 192 -3.60 -5.61 -12.36
N ASP A 193 -2.55 -5.32 -13.11
CA ASP A 193 -1.60 -4.30 -12.73
C ASP A 193 -2.31 -2.96 -12.51
N GLY A 194 -1.84 -2.18 -11.55
CA GLY A 194 -2.25 -0.81 -11.39
C GLY A 194 -1.52 0.09 -12.38
N ASN A 195 -2.23 1.05 -12.98
CA ASN A 195 -1.66 2.05 -13.87
C ASN A 195 -1.82 3.44 -13.27
N VAL A 196 -0.72 4.16 -13.16
CA VAL A 196 -0.71 5.56 -12.70
C VAL A 196 -0.92 6.46 -13.91
N LEU A 197 -1.92 7.34 -13.81
CA LEU A 197 -2.25 8.32 -14.85
C LEU A 197 -1.60 9.67 -14.54
N THR A 198 -1.51 10.04 -13.26
CA THR A 198 -0.85 11.27 -12.80
C THR A 198 -0.26 11.04 -11.41
N PHE A 199 0.96 11.53 -11.19
CA PHE A 199 1.58 11.61 -9.88
C PHE A 199 2.48 12.84 -9.81
N ASN A 200 2.29 13.65 -8.79
CA ASN A 200 3.15 14.79 -8.47
C ASN A 200 3.12 15.09 -6.97
N LYS A 201 3.71 16.22 -6.54
CA LYS A 201 3.76 16.59 -5.13
C LYS A 201 2.39 16.76 -4.48
N GLU A 202 1.37 17.14 -5.25
CA GLU A 202 0.05 17.52 -4.73
C GLU A 202 -1.06 16.55 -5.15
N SER A 203 -0.82 15.66 -6.10
CA SER A 203 -1.88 14.82 -6.63
C SER A 203 -1.44 13.45 -7.11
N PHE A 204 -2.39 12.53 -7.12
CA PHE A 204 -2.30 11.21 -7.71
C PHE A 204 -3.63 10.87 -8.40
N LEU A 205 -3.54 10.24 -9.56
CA LEU A 205 -4.64 9.57 -10.22
C LEU A 205 -4.14 8.22 -10.73
N GLY A 206 -4.77 7.16 -10.31
CA GLY A 206 -4.46 5.80 -10.76
C GLY A 206 -5.70 4.98 -11.03
N VAL A 207 -5.52 3.88 -11.74
CA VAL A 207 -6.57 2.92 -12.06
C VAL A 207 -6.09 1.50 -11.84
N ALA A 208 -6.95 0.65 -11.32
CA ALA A 208 -6.74 -0.79 -11.26
C ALA A 208 -8.03 -1.52 -11.65
N GLU A 209 -7.88 -2.77 -12.06
CA GLU A 209 -9.01 -3.60 -12.44
C GLU A 209 -9.14 -4.77 -11.46
N PHE A 210 -10.30 -4.90 -10.86
CA PHE A 210 -10.64 -5.98 -9.95
C PHE A 210 -11.80 -6.78 -10.54
N ASN A 211 -11.56 -8.04 -10.86
CA ASN A 211 -12.55 -8.94 -11.47
C ASN A 211 -13.25 -8.31 -12.69
N GLY A 212 -12.47 -7.71 -13.60
CA GLY A 212 -12.97 -7.07 -14.83
C GLY A 212 -13.57 -5.67 -14.62
N ASN A 213 -13.54 -5.12 -13.41
CA ASN A 213 -14.11 -3.83 -13.09
C ASN A 213 -13.02 -2.79 -12.82
N LYS A 214 -12.97 -1.76 -13.65
CA LYS A 214 -12.03 -0.64 -13.45
C LYS A 214 -12.50 0.27 -12.34
N ILE A 215 -11.55 0.58 -11.46
CA ILE A 215 -11.73 1.55 -10.38
C ILE A 215 -10.61 2.57 -10.49
N TYR A 216 -10.97 3.84 -10.43
CA TYR A 216 -10.05 4.95 -10.41
C TYR A 216 -10.02 5.53 -9.00
N ARG A 217 -8.83 5.85 -8.52
CA ARG A 217 -8.63 6.59 -7.27
C ARG A 217 -7.89 7.88 -7.57
N LYS A 218 -8.50 8.99 -7.19
CA LYS A 218 -7.91 10.31 -7.20
C LYS A 218 -7.54 10.72 -5.78
N MET A 219 -6.34 11.25 -5.61
CA MET A 219 -5.89 11.82 -4.35
C MET A 219 -5.38 13.24 -4.59
N GLU A 220 -5.70 14.15 -3.69
CA GLU A 220 -5.22 15.53 -3.69
C GLU A 220 -4.74 15.92 -2.31
N LEU A 221 -3.56 16.55 -2.25
CA LEU A 221 -2.94 17.07 -1.05
C LEU A 221 -2.94 18.60 -1.10
N ASN A 222 -3.80 19.22 -0.31
CA ASN A 222 -3.92 20.67 -0.21
C ASN A 222 -3.60 21.10 1.22
N ASP A 223 -2.56 21.91 1.40
CA ASP A 223 -2.09 22.35 2.72
C ASP A 223 -1.88 21.19 3.71
N GLY A 224 -1.37 20.05 3.22
CA GLY A 224 -1.17 18.84 3.99
C GLY A 224 -2.45 18.07 4.37
N VAL A 225 -3.60 18.45 3.84
CA VAL A 225 -4.86 17.71 3.95
C VAL A 225 -5.04 16.83 2.72
N LEU A 226 -5.21 15.54 2.95
CA LEU A 226 -5.48 14.55 1.93
C LEU A 226 -6.97 14.42 1.68
N SER A 227 -7.38 14.60 0.44
CA SER A 227 -8.70 14.26 -0.10
C SER A 227 -8.58 13.03 -1.00
N ILE A 228 -9.47 12.06 -0.86
CA ILE A 228 -9.50 10.84 -1.66
C ILE A 228 -10.89 10.67 -2.28
N GLU A 229 -10.91 10.41 -3.58
CA GLU A 229 -12.12 10.16 -4.34
C GLU A 229 -11.96 8.89 -5.18
N ASP A 230 -12.95 8.00 -5.10
CA ASP A 230 -13.01 6.78 -5.90
C ASP A 230 -14.13 6.86 -6.93
N PHE A 231 -13.86 6.30 -8.12
CA PHE A 231 -14.79 6.28 -9.24
C PHE A 231 -14.90 4.87 -9.82
N SER A 232 -16.12 4.37 -10.02
CA SER A 232 -16.36 3.07 -10.64
C SER A 232 -17.71 3.07 -11.35
N LYS A 233 -17.87 2.19 -12.35
CA LYS A 233 -19.19 1.89 -12.92
C LYS A 233 -20.04 1.02 -12.01
N LEU A 234 -19.43 0.38 -11.01
CA LEU A 234 -20.12 -0.43 -10.01
C LEU A 234 -20.91 0.44 -9.04
N GLN A 235 -22.16 0.07 -8.77
CA GLN A 235 -23.04 0.84 -7.90
C GLN A 235 -22.80 0.60 -6.40
N ASN A 236 -22.04 -0.44 -6.04
CA ASN A 236 -21.73 -0.82 -4.66
C ASN A 236 -20.44 -0.20 -4.11
N LEU A 237 -19.84 0.77 -4.80
CA LEU A 237 -18.77 1.60 -4.27
C LEU A 237 -19.27 2.40 -3.07
N GLN A 238 -18.56 2.36 -1.95
CA GLN A 238 -18.97 2.95 -0.68
C GLN A 238 -17.90 3.91 -0.14
N GLN A 239 -18.34 4.88 0.62
CA GLN A 239 -17.48 5.76 1.40
C GLN A 239 -16.97 5.02 2.64
N TYR A 240 -15.77 5.35 3.11
CA TYR A 240 -15.35 5.02 4.45
C TYR A 240 -16.07 5.89 5.48
N ASP A 241 -16.49 5.29 6.59
CA ASP A 241 -17.11 6.05 7.70
C ASP A 241 -16.05 6.87 8.43
N SER A 242 -14.85 6.31 8.58
CA SER A 242 -13.70 6.92 9.23
C SER A 242 -12.42 6.20 8.84
N TRP A 243 -11.28 6.77 9.15
CA TRP A 243 -9.98 6.13 9.06
C TRP A 243 -9.58 5.52 10.41
N GLY A 244 -8.81 4.44 10.40
CA GLY A 244 -8.35 3.74 11.59
C GLY A 244 -8.87 2.30 11.68
N GLU A 245 -8.78 1.69 12.84
CA GLU A 245 -9.00 0.25 13.04
C GLU A 245 -10.40 -0.28 12.69
N LYS A 246 -11.42 0.60 12.63
CA LYS A 246 -12.81 0.18 12.34
C LYS A 246 -13.41 1.03 11.25
N THR A 247 -13.82 0.40 10.17
CA THR A 247 -14.55 1.05 9.08
C THR A 247 -15.54 0.06 8.49
N GLY A 248 -16.78 0.49 8.24
CA GLY A 248 -17.80 -0.36 7.65
C GLY A 248 -18.15 -1.59 8.48
N GLY A 249 -17.96 -1.57 9.81
CA GLY A 249 -18.19 -2.72 10.70
C GLY A 249 -17.07 -3.77 10.66
N VAL A 250 -16.07 -3.65 9.82
CA VAL A 250 -14.91 -4.54 9.76
C VAL A 250 -13.86 -4.04 10.73
N LYS A 251 -13.53 -4.84 11.74
CA LYS A 251 -12.34 -4.63 12.57
C LYS A 251 -11.15 -5.22 11.82
N ARG A 252 -10.25 -4.35 11.32
CA ARG A 252 -9.00 -4.80 10.72
C ARG A 252 -8.03 -5.22 11.82
N GLN A 253 -7.54 -6.44 11.71
CA GLN A 253 -6.44 -6.92 12.53
C GLN A 253 -5.14 -6.63 11.79
N PHE A 254 -4.09 -6.39 12.54
CA PHE A 254 -2.75 -6.21 12.01
C PHE A 254 -1.91 -7.46 12.30
N SER A 255 -1.07 -7.85 11.35
CA SER A 255 -0.12 -8.95 11.49
C SER A 255 1.30 -8.44 11.26
N GLU A 256 2.14 -8.54 12.27
CA GLU A 256 3.57 -8.20 12.18
C GLU A 256 4.40 -9.24 11.39
N GLY A 257 3.77 -10.31 10.94
CA GLY A 257 4.38 -11.42 10.22
C GLY A 257 3.54 -12.68 10.37
N TYR A 258 4.05 -13.80 9.91
CA TYR A 258 3.34 -15.08 9.92
C TYR A 258 2.85 -15.45 11.34
N LYS A 259 1.53 -15.61 11.50
CA LYS A 259 0.82 -15.92 12.77
C LYS A 259 1.06 -14.96 13.94
N ARG A 260 1.46 -13.73 13.67
CA ARG A 260 1.64 -12.71 14.71
C ARG A 260 0.56 -11.65 14.54
N PHE A 261 -0.41 -11.64 15.45
CA PHE A 261 -1.55 -10.73 15.43
C PHE A 261 -1.49 -9.75 16.60
N SER A 262 -1.78 -8.48 16.31
CA SER A 262 -1.92 -7.40 17.27
C SER A 262 -3.28 -6.73 17.19
#